data_b9877ad7f256a8ac3055d38748856d02
#
_entry.id   b9877ad7f256a8ac3055d38748856d02
#
_cell.length_a   1.000
_cell.length_b   1.000
_cell.length_c   1.000
_cell.angle_alpha   90.00
_cell.angle_beta   90.00
_cell.angle_gamma   90.00
#
_symmetry.space_group_name_H-M   'P 1'
#
loop_
_entity.id
_entity.type
_entity.pdbx_description
1 polymer ?
#
loop_
_entity_poly.entity_id
_entity_poly.type
_entity_poly.pdbx_seq_one_letter_code
_entity_poly.pdbx_strand_id
1 'polypeptide(L)' 'MTKIMKVNGMNCNHCKMAVEKALASVEGVTAAEVNLAEKQAVITLAADVADEALTAVVAEAGFEPVSVSDK' A
#
# COMPACT_ATOMS: atom_id res chain seq x y z
N MET A 1 5.87 13.01 -2.84
CA MET A 1 6.16 12.25 -1.61
C MET A 1 5.94 10.77 -1.87
N THR A 2 6.82 9.97 -1.34
CA THR A 2 6.76 8.52 -1.54
C THR A 2 6.88 7.81 -0.20
N LYS A 3 6.04 6.80 0.01
CA LYS A 3 6.10 5.98 1.22
C LYS A 3 6.22 4.52 0.84
N ILE A 4 6.81 3.74 1.72
CA ILE A 4 6.92 2.30 1.54
C ILE A 4 6.21 1.62 2.68
N MET A 5 5.28 0.73 2.34
CA MET A 5 4.54 -0.05 3.33
C MET A 5 4.91 -1.51 3.21
N LYS A 6 5.30 -2.13 4.31
CA LYS A 6 5.50 -3.57 4.36
C LYS A 6 4.15 -4.22 4.60
N VAL A 7 3.83 -5.24 3.81
CA VAL A 7 2.53 -5.90 3.87
C VAL A 7 2.72 -7.42 3.84
N ASN A 8 2.10 -8.11 4.78
CA ASN A 8 2.07 -9.57 4.79
C ASN A 8 0.81 -10.08 4.12
N GLY A 9 0.89 -11.29 3.57
CA GLY A 9 -0.27 -11.95 2.97
C GLY A 9 -0.38 -11.80 1.47
N MET A 10 0.53 -11.07 0.85
CA MET A 10 0.55 -10.93 -0.60
C MET A 10 1.31 -12.11 -1.21
N ASN A 11 0.57 -13.13 -1.65
CA ASN A 11 1.19 -14.35 -2.14
C ASN A 11 1.05 -14.57 -3.65
N CYS A 12 0.34 -13.70 -4.34
CA CYS A 12 0.11 -13.86 -5.78
C CYS A 12 -0.20 -12.52 -6.43
N ASN A 13 -0.28 -12.54 -7.77
CA ASN A 13 -0.56 -11.33 -8.53
C ASN A 13 -1.93 -10.72 -8.23
N HIS A 14 -2.90 -11.55 -7.90
CA HIS A 14 -4.22 -11.05 -7.52
C HIS A 14 -4.14 -10.24 -6.24
N CYS A 15 -3.35 -10.70 -5.29
CA CYS A 15 -3.13 -9.96 -4.05
C CYS A 15 -2.44 -8.63 -4.33
N LYS A 16 -1.43 -8.65 -5.19
CA LYS A 16 -0.74 -7.43 -5.60
C LYS A 16 -1.74 -6.41 -6.17
N MET A 17 -2.58 -6.83 -7.10
CA MET A 17 -3.55 -5.95 -7.71
C MET A 17 -4.57 -5.42 -6.72
N ALA A 18 -4.99 -6.26 -5.78
CA ALA A 18 -5.95 -5.84 -4.76
C ALA A 18 -5.37 -4.75 -3.88
N VAL A 19 -4.11 -4.91 -3.46
CA VAL A 19 -3.45 -3.89 -2.65
C VAL A 19 -3.25 -2.60 -3.44
N GLU A 20 -2.82 -2.71 -4.70
CA GLU A 20 -2.65 -1.54 -5.55
C GLU A 20 -3.95 -0.77 -5.71
N LYS A 21 -5.05 -1.48 -5.95
CA LYS A 21 -6.36 -0.85 -6.07
C LYS A 21 -6.81 -0.20 -4.78
N ALA A 22 -6.61 -0.89 -3.66
CA ALA A 22 -6.99 -0.35 -2.37
C ALA A 22 -6.24 0.94 -2.07
N LEU A 23 -4.93 0.96 -2.32
CA LEU A 23 -4.14 2.15 -2.09
C LEU A 23 -4.48 3.27 -3.06
N ALA A 24 -4.73 2.94 -4.32
CA ALA A 24 -5.08 3.94 -5.33
C ALA A 24 -6.43 4.59 -5.05
N SER A 25 -7.28 3.96 -4.26
CA SER A 25 -8.57 4.54 -3.89
C SER A 25 -8.46 5.61 -2.80
N VAL A 26 -7.31 5.71 -2.16
CA VAL A 26 -7.10 6.71 -1.11
C VAL A 26 -6.86 8.07 -1.76
N GLU A 27 -7.60 9.07 -1.29
CA GLU A 27 -7.44 10.43 -1.80
C GLU A 27 -6.05 10.94 -1.45
N GLY A 28 -5.36 11.48 -2.45
CA GLY A 28 -3.98 11.95 -2.28
C GLY A 28 -2.94 10.98 -2.82
N VAL A 29 -3.33 9.74 -3.11
CA VAL A 29 -2.43 8.76 -3.72
C VAL A 29 -2.51 8.87 -5.24
N THR A 30 -1.38 9.11 -5.89
CA THR A 30 -1.33 9.21 -7.34
C THR A 30 -0.92 7.89 -8.00
N ALA A 31 -0.15 7.08 -7.29
CA ALA A 31 0.28 5.78 -7.80
C ALA A 31 0.60 4.85 -6.64
N ALA A 32 0.43 3.57 -6.88
CA ALA A 32 0.81 2.54 -5.92
C ALA A 32 1.38 1.36 -6.69
N GLU A 33 2.54 0.89 -6.26
CA GLU A 33 3.21 -0.22 -6.91
C GLU A 33 3.63 -1.23 -5.85
N VAL A 34 3.23 -2.47 -6.03
CA VAL A 34 3.52 -3.54 -5.07
C VAL A 34 4.67 -4.39 -5.59
N ASN A 35 5.59 -4.70 -4.69
CA ASN A 35 6.69 -5.62 -4.98
C ASN A 35 6.48 -6.90 -4.16
N LEU A 36 6.10 -7.97 -4.85
CA LEU A 36 5.83 -9.26 -4.18
C LEU A 36 7.10 -9.89 -3.61
N ALA A 37 8.23 -9.70 -4.29
CA ALA A 37 9.48 -10.30 -3.83
C ALA A 37 9.92 -9.72 -2.49
N GLU A 38 9.68 -8.44 -2.27
CA GLU A 38 10.05 -7.75 -1.04
C GLU A 38 8.87 -7.59 -0.08
N LYS A 39 7.69 -8.02 -0.50
CA LYS A 39 6.47 -7.94 0.29
C LYS A 39 6.19 -6.51 0.75
N GLN A 40 6.32 -5.57 -0.16
CA GLN A 40 6.13 -4.16 0.15
C GLN A 40 5.40 -3.44 -0.97
N ALA A 41 4.80 -2.32 -0.61
CA ALA A 41 4.12 -1.45 -1.56
C ALA A 41 4.79 -0.09 -1.55
N VAL A 42 5.12 0.43 -2.72
CA VAL A 42 5.65 1.77 -2.88
C VAL A 42 4.49 2.67 -3.28
N ILE A 43 4.24 3.69 -2.49
CA ILE A 43 3.07 4.55 -2.65
C ILE A 43 3.53 5.96 -2.95
N THR A 44 3.09 6.49 -4.10
CA THR A 44 3.40 7.86 -4.49
C THR A 44 2.23 8.75 -4.12
N LEU A 45 2.52 9.82 -3.40
CA LEU A 45 1.51 10.73 -2.88
C LEU A 45 1.63 12.10 -3.54
N ALA A 46 0.49 12.71 -3.87
CA ALA A 46 0.43 14.09 -4.33
C ALA A 46 0.15 15.04 -3.15
N ALA A 47 -0.35 14.52 -2.05
CA ALA A 47 -0.69 15.30 -0.87
C ALA A 47 -0.39 14.47 0.37
N ASP A 48 -0.34 15.11 1.53
CA ASP A 48 -0.16 14.40 2.79
C ASP A 48 -1.31 13.44 3.03
N VAL A 49 -0.96 12.17 3.25
CA VAL A 49 -1.92 11.14 3.59
C VAL A 49 -1.42 10.46 4.86
N ALA A 50 -2.29 10.33 5.84
CA ALA A 50 -1.92 9.69 7.10
C ALA A 50 -1.59 8.21 6.88
N ASP A 51 -0.57 7.73 7.58
CA ASP A 51 -0.22 6.31 7.51
C ASP A 51 -1.41 5.43 7.88
N GLU A 52 -2.23 5.89 8.82
CA GLU A 52 -3.42 5.16 9.24
C GLU A 52 -4.41 4.94 8.11
N ALA A 53 -4.55 5.92 7.22
CA ALA A 53 -5.46 5.77 6.07
C ALA A 53 -4.95 4.68 5.13
N LEU A 54 -3.65 4.63 4.92
CA LEU A 54 -3.04 3.63 4.06
C LEU A 54 -3.15 2.23 4.68
N THR A 55 -2.85 2.11 5.96
CA THR A 55 -2.94 0.81 6.63
C THR A 55 -4.38 0.33 6.71
N ALA A 56 -5.34 1.24 6.90
CA ALA A 56 -6.74 0.88 6.98
C ALA A 56 -7.25 0.24 5.68
N VAL A 57 -6.92 0.84 4.53
CA VAL A 57 -7.40 0.28 3.26
C VAL A 57 -6.75 -1.06 2.94
N VAL A 58 -5.50 -1.24 3.32
CA VAL A 58 -4.82 -2.52 3.13
C VAL A 58 -5.45 -3.59 4.03
N ALA A 59 -5.74 -3.24 5.28
CA ALA A 59 -6.40 -4.16 6.20
C ALA A 59 -7.80 -4.54 5.69
N GLU A 60 -8.53 -3.57 5.15
CA GLU A 60 -9.85 -3.84 4.60
C GLU A 60 -9.80 -4.76 3.38
N ALA A 61 -8.71 -4.70 2.64
CA ALA A 61 -8.52 -5.58 1.49
C ALA A 61 -8.20 -7.03 1.91
N GLY A 62 -7.97 -7.27 3.19
CA GLY A 62 -7.70 -8.61 3.70
C GLY A 62 -6.24 -8.93 3.90
N PHE A 63 -5.37 -7.93 3.91
CA PHE A 63 -3.93 -8.11 4.09
C PHE A 63 -3.49 -7.52 5.43
N GLU A 64 -2.27 -7.84 5.82
CA GLU A 64 -1.74 -7.38 7.09
C GLU A 64 -0.66 -6.32 6.84
N PRO A 65 -0.95 -5.04 7.08
CA PRO A 65 0.08 -4.01 7.00
C PRO A 65 1.01 -4.13 8.21
N VAL A 66 2.31 -4.17 7.95
CA VAL A 66 3.32 -4.38 9.00
C VAL A 66 3.90 -3.05 9.44
N SER A 67 4.34 -2.24 8.50
CA SER A 67 4.95 -0.97 8.81
C SER A 67 4.87 -0.03 7.61
N VAL A 68 4.94 1.26 7.89
CA VAL A 68 4.98 2.30 6.86
C VAL A 68 6.18 3.17 7.16
N SER A 69 6.97 3.46 6.13
CA SER A 69 8.11 4.35 6.27
C SER A 69 8.18 5.29 5.08
N ASP A 70 8.82 6.42 5.27
CA ASP A 70 9.07 7.37 4.20
C ASP A 70 10.28 6.89 3.39
N LYS A 71 10.16 7.06 2.08
CA LYS A 71 11.27 6.75 1.22
C LYS A 71 12.21 7.94 1.10
#